data_2d504f01ac3ecce9bad2749fb8d60f36
#
_entry.id   2d504f01ac3ecce9bad2749fb8d60f36
#
_cell.length_a   1.000
_cell.length_b   1.000
_cell.length_c   1.000
_cell.angle_alpha   90.00
_cell.angle_beta   90.00
_cell.angle_gamma   90.00
#
_symmetry.space_group_name_H-M   'P 1'
#
loop_
_entity.id
_entity.type
_entity.pdbx_description
1 polymer ?
#
loop_
_entity_poly.entity_id
_entity_poly.type
_entity_poly.pdbx_seq_one_letter_code
_entity_poly.pdbx_strand_id
1 'polypeptide(L)'
;MVLKAINKDKYFLSTVIISLMVAVLIHFPESVSLFDRFESHSLFPGMKFMDVANEILFTFVSLLILFAINPRLFHFNQASIKITAAKILLSFILTWILSNLLGQVFVFLHRTFDIPAIDAMVHHYLHPLRDFIMACLVTSSCCIIYLVRRQQLVLIENEQLQAENIRNQ
;
A
#
# COMPACT_ATOMS: atom_id res chain seq x y z
N MET A 1 7.86 -2.81 28.01
CA MET A 1 6.61 -3.30 27.40
C MET A 1 5.75 -2.18 26.84
N VAL A 2 5.58 -1.07 27.54
CA VAL A 2 4.76 0.11 27.12
C VAL A 2 5.27 0.77 25.82
N LEU A 3 6.59 0.99 25.66
CA LEU A 3 7.20 1.56 24.45
C LEU A 3 6.94 0.75 23.17
N LYS A 4 6.81 -0.60 23.29
CA LYS A 4 6.49 -1.49 22.16
C LYS A 4 5.04 -1.36 21.70
N ALA A 5 4.11 -1.08 22.60
CA ALA A 5 2.70 -0.88 22.30
C ALA A 5 2.46 0.47 21.61
N ILE A 6 3.03 1.56 22.14
CA ILE A 6 2.91 2.92 21.59
C ILE A 6 3.47 2.99 20.16
N ASN A 7 4.54 2.24 19.88
CA ASN A 7 5.14 2.23 18.53
C ASN A 7 4.27 1.47 17.52
N LYS A 8 3.56 0.43 17.94
CA LYS A 8 2.67 -0.36 17.08
C LYS A 8 1.46 0.44 16.61
N ASP A 9 0.88 1.24 17.49
CA ASP A 9 -0.31 2.07 17.18
C ASP A 9 0.04 3.22 16.22
N LYS A 10 1.21 3.85 16.39
CA LYS A 10 1.69 4.88 15.47
C LYS A 10 1.92 4.35 14.04
N TYR A 11 2.50 3.16 13.90
CA TYR A 11 2.71 2.55 12.59
C TYR A 11 1.38 2.16 11.93
N PHE A 12 0.43 1.66 12.71
CA PHE A 12 -0.90 1.33 12.20
C PHE A 12 -1.61 2.58 11.68
N LEU A 13 -1.65 3.65 12.48
CA LEU A 13 -2.27 4.92 12.08
C LEU A 13 -1.61 5.50 10.82
N SER A 14 -0.28 5.51 10.73
CA SER A 14 0.44 5.96 9.55
C SER A 14 0.09 5.13 8.31
N THR A 15 -0.02 3.81 8.44
CA THR A 15 -0.40 2.92 7.35
C THR A 15 -1.82 3.22 6.87
N VAL A 16 -2.76 3.44 7.78
CA VAL A 16 -4.16 3.81 7.45
C VAL A 16 -4.20 5.14 6.69
N ILE A 17 -3.51 6.17 7.19
CA ILE A 17 -3.47 7.49 6.53
C ILE A 17 -2.85 7.40 5.15
N ILE A 18 -1.69 6.74 5.02
CA ILE A 18 -1.00 6.58 3.72
C ILE A 18 -1.88 5.81 2.75
N SER A 19 -2.52 4.71 3.18
CA SER A 19 -3.40 3.92 2.33
C SER A 19 -4.59 4.73 1.83
N LEU A 20 -5.19 5.56 2.68
CA LEU A 20 -6.30 6.43 2.28
C LEU A 20 -5.84 7.51 1.29
N MET A 21 -4.73 8.19 1.57
CA MET A 21 -4.18 9.20 0.65
C MET A 21 -3.84 8.60 -0.72
N VAL A 22 -3.21 7.44 -0.74
CA VAL A 22 -2.86 6.74 -1.98
C VAL A 22 -4.11 6.31 -2.74
N ALA A 23 -5.14 5.78 -2.06
CA ALA A 23 -6.40 5.41 -2.69
C ALA A 23 -7.07 6.62 -3.36
N VAL A 24 -7.13 7.77 -2.70
CA VAL A 24 -7.66 9.02 -3.27
C VAL A 24 -6.82 9.49 -4.45
N LEU A 25 -5.48 9.43 -4.36
CA LEU A 25 -4.59 9.86 -5.45
C LEU A 25 -4.70 8.96 -6.69
N ILE A 26 -4.84 7.66 -6.50
CA ILE A 26 -5.02 6.71 -7.62
C ILE A 26 -6.31 7.00 -8.39
N HIS A 27 -7.38 7.36 -7.66
CA HIS A 27 -8.69 7.67 -8.24
C HIS A 27 -8.92 9.17 -8.48
N PHE A 28 -7.83 9.96 -8.49
CA PHE A 28 -7.92 11.40 -8.75
C PHE A 28 -8.49 11.73 -10.13
N PRO A 29 -8.11 11.02 -11.24
CA PRO A 29 -8.67 11.29 -12.57
C PRO A 29 -10.19 11.08 -12.61
N GLU A 30 -10.69 10.02 -11.98
CA GLU A 30 -12.11 9.71 -11.86
C GLU A 30 -12.83 10.78 -11.01
N SER A 31 -12.20 11.18 -9.90
CA SER A 31 -12.75 12.23 -9.03
C SER A 31 -12.87 13.58 -9.74
N VAL A 32 -11.89 13.95 -10.54
CA VAL A 32 -11.94 15.19 -11.34
C VAL A 32 -13.04 15.11 -12.39
N SER A 33 -13.22 13.95 -13.04
CA SER A 33 -14.27 13.74 -14.05
C SER A 33 -15.68 13.92 -13.51
N LEU A 34 -15.92 13.75 -12.20
CA LEU A 34 -17.23 14.06 -11.57
C LEU A 34 -17.58 15.55 -11.64
N PHE A 35 -16.58 16.44 -11.67
CA PHE A 35 -16.78 17.89 -11.70
C PHE A 35 -16.68 18.47 -13.11
N ASP A 36 -16.33 17.64 -14.11
CA ASP A 36 -16.26 18.07 -15.50
C ASP A 36 -17.67 18.23 -16.08
N ARG A 37 -18.06 19.48 -16.39
CA ARG A 37 -19.35 19.82 -16.98
C ARG A 37 -19.47 19.45 -18.47
N PHE A 38 -18.33 19.11 -19.11
CA PHE A 38 -18.28 18.76 -20.52
C PHE A 38 -18.22 17.24 -20.69
N GLU A 39 -19.36 16.56 -20.51
CA GLU A 39 -19.48 15.10 -20.65
C GLU A 39 -18.89 14.55 -21.95
N SER A 40 -18.89 15.35 -23.03
CA SER A 40 -18.35 14.95 -24.34
C SER A 40 -16.83 14.75 -24.36
N HIS A 41 -16.09 15.26 -23.38
CA HIS A 41 -14.64 15.16 -23.26
C HIS A 41 -14.20 14.39 -22.02
N SER A 42 -15.14 13.94 -21.19
CA SER A 42 -14.82 13.15 -19.99
C SER A 42 -14.29 11.76 -20.38
N LEU A 43 -13.20 11.34 -19.72
CA LEU A 43 -12.66 9.98 -19.86
C LEU A 43 -13.61 8.93 -19.27
N PHE A 44 -14.53 9.35 -18.40
CA PHE A 44 -15.46 8.48 -17.67
C PHE A 44 -16.90 9.02 -17.76
N PRO A 45 -17.55 8.94 -18.94
CA PRO A 45 -18.89 9.48 -19.13
C PRO A 45 -19.92 8.71 -18.27
N GLY A 46 -20.88 9.46 -17.68
CA GLY A 46 -21.98 8.88 -16.90
C GLY A 46 -21.62 8.39 -15.49
N MET A 47 -20.41 8.66 -15.01
CA MET A 47 -19.94 8.26 -13.69
C MET A 47 -20.67 9.01 -12.57
N LYS A 48 -21.03 8.29 -11.50
CA LYS A 48 -21.67 8.84 -10.31
C LYS A 48 -20.71 8.92 -9.14
N PHE A 49 -20.98 9.79 -8.18
CA PHE A 49 -20.19 9.94 -6.97
C PHE A 49 -20.01 8.61 -6.20
N MET A 50 -21.07 7.80 -6.12
CA MET A 50 -21.03 6.50 -5.41
C MET A 50 -20.09 5.50 -6.09
N ASP A 51 -19.97 5.55 -7.44
CA ASP A 51 -19.08 4.67 -8.18
C ASP A 51 -17.62 4.97 -7.78
N VAL A 52 -17.24 6.24 -7.78
CA VAL A 52 -15.89 6.67 -7.37
C VAL A 52 -15.62 6.41 -5.90
N ALA A 53 -16.59 6.68 -5.02
CA ALA A 53 -16.44 6.44 -3.59
C ALA A 53 -16.19 4.96 -3.28
N ASN A 54 -16.90 4.06 -3.95
CA ASN A 54 -16.70 2.61 -3.81
C ASN A 54 -15.32 2.16 -4.33
N GLU A 55 -14.86 2.68 -5.48
CA GLU A 55 -13.52 2.36 -6.00
C GLU A 55 -12.40 2.83 -5.06
N ILE A 56 -12.54 4.04 -4.49
CA ILE A 56 -11.61 4.54 -3.46
C ILE A 56 -11.63 3.62 -2.24
N LEU A 57 -12.81 3.23 -1.77
CA LEU A 57 -12.95 2.34 -0.60
C LEU A 57 -12.30 0.97 -0.85
N PHE A 58 -12.56 0.36 -2.01
CA PHE A 58 -11.96 -0.94 -2.34
C PHE A 58 -10.44 -0.86 -2.50
N THR A 59 -9.94 0.19 -3.14
CA THR A 59 -8.49 0.44 -3.25
C THR A 59 -7.86 0.64 -1.87
N PHE A 60 -8.49 1.41 -1.00
CA PHE A 60 -8.06 1.60 0.39
C PHE A 60 -7.98 0.29 1.17
N VAL A 61 -9.04 -0.54 1.11
CA VAL A 61 -9.07 -1.86 1.78
C VAL A 61 -8.00 -2.79 1.20
N SER A 62 -7.81 -2.79 -0.14
CA SER A 62 -6.74 -3.56 -0.79
C SER A 62 -5.36 -3.16 -0.26
N LEU A 63 -5.07 -1.87 -0.18
CA LEU A 63 -3.80 -1.36 0.35
C LEU A 63 -3.58 -1.78 1.81
N LEU A 64 -4.60 -1.71 2.66
CA LEU A 64 -4.51 -2.18 4.05
C LEU A 64 -4.15 -3.66 4.13
N ILE A 65 -4.78 -4.50 3.31
CA ILE A 65 -4.50 -5.94 3.23
C ILE A 65 -3.07 -6.17 2.76
N LEU A 66 -2.63 -5.50 1.69
CA LEU A 66 -1.27 -5.62 1.15
C LEU A 66 -0.21 -5.18 2.16
N PHE A 67 -0.40 -4.05 2.85
CA PHE A 67 0.49 -3.59 3.93
C PHE A 67 0.49 -4.51 5.15
N ALA A 68 -0.60 -5.22 5.41
CA ALA A 68 -0.64 -6.20 6.49
C ALA A 68 0.10 -7.51 6.15
N ILE A 69 0.01 -7.95 4.90
CA ILE A 69 0.54 -9.24 4.44
C ILE A 69 2.01 -9.15 4.06
N ASN A 70 2.40 -8.15 3.23
CA ASN A 70 3.74 -8.05 2.65
C ASN A 70 4.86 -8.07 3.70
N PRO A 71 4.85 -7.26 4.78
CA PRO A 71 5.93 -7.26 5.78
C PRO A 71 6.05 -8.59 6.53
N ARG A 72 4.95 -9.34 6.64
CA ARG A 72 4.95 -10.64 7.34
C ARG A 72 5.53 -11.74 6.46
N LEU A 73 5.13 -11.82 5.19
CA LEU A 73 5.60 -12.82 4.26
C LEU A 73 7.11 -12.70 3.98
N PHE A 74 7.61 -11.49 3.84
CA PHE A 74 9.00 -11.22 3.47
C PHE A 74 9.90 -10.80 4.63
N HIS A 75 9.37 -10.80 5.86
CA HIS A 75 10.11 -10.46 7.08
C HIS A 75 10.71 -9.05 7.09
N PHE A 76 10.10 -8.10 6.35
CA PHE A 76 10.53 -6.69 6.34
C PHE A 76 10.42 -6.02 7.72
N ASN A 77 9.64 -6.60 8.64
CA ASN A 77 9.52 -6.15 10.02
C ASN A 77 10.67 -6.61 10.93
N GLN A 78 11.58 -7.48 10.45
CA GLN A 78 12.70 -8.02 11.20
C GLN A 78 14.02 -7.46 10.65
N ALA A 79 14.55 -6.42 11.29
CA ALA A 79 15.78 -5.76 10.86
C ALA A 79 17.05 -6.63 10.97
N SER A 80 17.02 -7.70 11.77
CA SER A 80 18.12 -8.67 11.90
C SER A 80 18.26 -9.60 10.68
N ILE A 81 17.21 -9.76 9.87
CA ILE A 81 17.24 -10.60 8.69
C ILE A 81 17.74 -9.78 7.49
N LYS A 82 18.79 -10.27 6.82
CA LYS A 82 19.28 -9.65 5.57
C LYS A 82 18.25 -9.86 4.46
N ILE A 83 17.83 -8.77 3.83
CA ILE A 83 16.97 -8.78 2.67
C ILE A 83 17.82 -8.62 1.42
N THR A 84 17.66 -9.55 0.48
CA THR A 84 18.34 -9.56 -0.82
C THR A 84 17.49 -8.89 -1.89
N ALA A 85 18.10 -8.45 -2.99
CA ALA A 85 17.38 -7.92 -4.15
C ALA A 85 16.35 -8.93 -4.70
N ALA A 86 16.69 -10.23 -4.69
CA ALA A 86 15.77 -11.29 -5.10
C ALA A 86 14.52 -11.35 -4.21
N LYS A 87 14.64 -11.15 -2.90
CA LYS A 87 13.48 -11.09 -1.99
C LYS A 87 12.62 -9.85 -2.26
N ILE A 88 13.23 -8.72 -2.57
CA ILE A 88 12.50 -7.49 -2.92
C ILE A 88 11.71 -7.71 -4.21
N LEU A 89 12.35 -8.26 -5.24
CA LEU A 89 11.69 -8.57 -6.51
C LEU A 89 10.56 -9.57 -6.33
N LEU A 90 10.78 -10.64 -5.58
CA LEU A 90 9.74 -11.64 -5.28
C LEU A 90 8.58 -11.02 -4.51
N SER A 91 8.88 -10.15 -3.52
CA SER A 91 7.87 -9.39 -2.78
C SER A 91 7.02 -8.54 -3.71
N PHE A 92 7.66 -7.83 -4.64
CA PHE A 92 6.95 -7.02 -5.63
C PHE A 92 6.01 -7.86 -6.50
N ILE A 93 6.53 -8.95 -7.11
CA ILE A 93 5.75 -9.82 -7.99
C ILE A 93 4.54 -10.43 -7.25
N LEU A 94 4.75 -10.97 -6.05
CA LEU A 94 3.66 -11.56 -5.27
C LEU A 94 2.65 -10.52 -4.79
N THR A 95 3.10 -9.30 -4.45
CA THR A 95 2.20 -8.20 -4.08
C THR A 95 1.35 -7.79 -5.28
N TRP A 96 1.94 -7.72 -6.47
CA TRP A 96 1.22 -7.42 -7.71
C TRP A 96 0.18 -8.49 -8.04
N ILE A 97 0.55 -9.77 -7.96
CA ILE A 97 -0.39 -10.89 -8.15
C ILE A 97 -1.54 -10.81 -7.13
N LEU A 98 -1.22 -10.58 -5.86
CA LEU A 98 -2.23 -10.46 -4.80
C LEU A 98 -3.16 -9.26 -5.01
N SER A 99 -2.64 -8.12 -5.48
CA SER A 99 -3.44 -6.95 -5.84
C SER A 99 -4.45 -7.28 -6.95
N ASN A 100 -3.98 -7.96 -8.01
CA ASN A 100 -4.87 -8.41 -9.09
C ASN A 100 -5.95 -9.38 -8.59
N LEU A 101 -5.61 -10.32 -7.72
CA LEU A 101 -6.59 -11.24 -7.12
C LEU A 101 -7.63 -10.49 -6.28
N LEU A 102 -7.23 -9.51 -5.48
CA LEU A 102 -8.15 -8.65 -4.73
C LEU A 102 -9.07 -7.87 -5.69
N GLY A 103 -8.55 -7.34 -6.80
CA GLY A 103 -9.34 -6.71 -7.85
C GLY A 103 -10.42 -7.64 -8.41
N GLN A 104 -10.09 -8.91 -8.70
CA GLN A 104 -11.08 -9.88 -9.15
C GLN A 104 -12.16 -10.19 -8.08
N VAL A 105 -11.77 -10.25 -6.81
CA VAL A 105 -12.74 -10.40 -5.71
C VAL A 105 -13.71 -9.23 -5.68
N PHE A 106 -13.22 -8.00 -5.84
CA PHE A 106 -14.08 -6.82 -5.85
C PHE A 106 -15.00 -6.78 -7.07
N VAL A 107 -14.53 -7.15 -8.27
CA VAL A 107 -15.39 -7.31 -9.45
C VAL A 107 -16.50 -8.34 -9.20
N PHE A 108 -16.16 -9.44 -8.56
CA PHE A 108 -17.16 -10.45 -8.17
C PHE A 108 -18.20 -9.89 -7.18
N LEU A 109 -17.73 -9.14 -6.16
CA LEU A 109 -18.63 -8.52 -5.17
C LEU A 109 -19.54 -7.47 -5.82
N HIS A 110 -19.02 -6.62 -6.70
CA HIS A 110 -19.84 -5.65 -7.45
C HIS A 110 -20.98 -6.33 -8.20
N ARG A 111 -20.68 -7.40 -8.94
CA ARG A 111 -21.66 -8.12 -9.74
C ARG A 111 -22.67 -8.89 -8.89
N THR A 112 -22.23 -9.45 -7.76
CA THR A 112 -23.09 -10.29 -6.91
C THR A 112 -24.06 -9.46 -6.06
N PHE A 113 -23.61 -8.30 -5.58
CA PHE A 113 -24.37 -7.45 -4.67
C PHE A 113 -24.89 -6.17 -5.31
N ASP A 114 -24.75 -6.03 -6.63
CA ASP A 114 -25.18 -4.84 -7.39
C ASP A 114 -24.62 -3.53 -6.79
N ILE A 115 -23.35 -3.59 -6.35
CA ILE A 115 -22.67 -2.42 -5.76
C ILE A 115 -22.32 -1.47 -6.91
N PRO A 116 -22.62 -0.15 -6.81
CA PRO A 116 -22.21 0.82 -7.82
C PRO A 116 -20.71 0.80 -8.06
N ALA A 117 -20.29 0.72 -9.31
CA ALA A 117 -18.89 0.71 -9.75
C ALA A 117 -18.72 1.46 -11.07
N ILE A 118 -17.49 1.85 -11.39
CA ILE A 118 -17.17 2.51 -12.66
C ILE A 118 -17.12 1.45 -13.74
N ASP A 119 -18.14 1.45 -14.62
CA ASP A 119 -18.23 0.54 -15.76
C ASP A 119 -17.80 1.24 -17.06
N ALA A 120 -16.67 1.93 -17.03
CA ALA A 120 -16.09 2.52 -18.22
C ALA A 120 -15.02 1.60 -18.82
N MET A 121 -15.03 1.42 -20.13
CA MET A 121 -14.04 0.60 -20.85
C MET A 121 -12.60 1.05 -20.55
N VAL A 122 -12.36 2.36 -20.47
CA VAL A 122 -11.06 2.95 -20.11
C VAL A 122 -10.64 2.55 -18.69
N HIS A 123 -11.58 2.55 -17.75
CA HIS A 123 -11.31 2.16 -16.37
C HIS A 123 -10.83 0.70 -16.28
N HIS A 124 -11.42 -0.19 -17.05
CA HIS A 124 -11.03 -1.60 -17.09
C HIS A 124 -9.57 -1.79 -17.53
N TYR A 125 -9.07 -1.00 -18.47
CA TYR A 125 -7.67 -1.02 -18.90
C TYR A 125 -6.71 -0.39 -17.87
N LEU A 126 -7.20 0.49 -17.00
CA LEU A 126 -6.38 1.12 -15.96
C LEU A 126 -6.16 0.23 -14.73
N HIS A 127 -6.98 -0.80 -14.51
CA HIS A 127 -6.83 -1.70 -13.38
C HIS A 127 -5.43 -2.34 -13.26
N PRO A 128 -4.83 -2.92 -14.31
CA PRO A 128 -3.49 -3.50 -14.21
C PRO A 128 -2.42 -2.47 -13.85
N LEU A 129 -2.54 -1.25 -14.34
CA LEU A 129 -1.64 -0.15 -14.01
C LEU A 129 -1.79 0.27 -12.55
N ARG A 130 -3.02 0.38 -12.06
CA ARG A 130 -3.32 0.64 -10.65
C ARG A 130 -2.69 -0.41 -9.75
N ASP A 131 -2.89 -1.68 -10.07
CA ASP A 131 -2.36 -2.79 -9.30
C ASP A 131 -0.84 -2.82 -9.28
N PHE A 132 -0.21 -2.48 -10.40
CA PHE A 132 1.24 -2.30 -10.49
C PHE A 132 1.73 -1.14 -9.59
N ILE A 133 1.07 0.01 -9.61
CA ILE A 133 1.40 1.16 -8.77
C ILE A 133 1.26 0.80 -7.28
N MET A 134 0.18 0.11 -6.90
CA MET A 134 -0.01 -0.35 -5.52
C MET A 134 1.10 -1.30 -5.08
N ALA A 135 1.50 -2.25 -5.92
CA ALA A 135 2.61 -3.17 -5.62
C ALA A 135 3.94 -2.42 -5.44
N CYS A 136 4.23 -1.44 -6.31
CA CYS A 136 5.41 -0.57 -6.18
C CYS A 136 5.42 0.17 -4.85
N LEU A 137 4.31 0.83 -4.50
CA LEU A 137 4.19 1.64 -3.30
C LEU A 137 4.31 0.80 -2.02
N VAL A 138 3.60 -0.33 -1.96
CA VAL A 138 3.66 -1.23 -0.80
C VAL A 138 5.06 -1.80 -0.62
N THR A 139 5.67 -2.34 -1.67
CA THR A 139 7.01 -2.93 -1.59
C THR A 139 8.07 -1.89 -1.23
N SER A 140 8.05 -0.71 -1.88
CA SER A 140 8.99 0.37 -1.58
C SER A 140 8.86 0.87 -0.15
N SER A 141 7.64 1.07 0.33
CA SER A 141 7.38 1.47 1.72
C SER A 141 7.91 0.44 2.71
N CYS A 142 7.66 -0.84 2.48
CA CYS A 142 8.18 -1.92 3.31
C CYS A 142 9.71 -1.96 3.33
N CYS A 143 10.36 -1.76 2.17
CA CYS A 143 11.82 -1.66 2.07
C CYS A 143 12.37 -0.47 2.85
N ILE A 144 11.77 0.71 2.73
CA ILE A 144 12.18 1.91 3.46
C ILE A 144 12.09 1.67 4.97
N ILE A 145 10.95 1.16 5.45
CA ILE A 145 10.77 0.84 6.87
C ILE A 145 11.83 -0.15 7.36
N TYR A 146 12.13 -1.18 6.57
CA TYR A 146 13.20 -2.13 6.88
C TYR A 146 14.57 -1.45 6.98
N LEU A 147 14.94 -0.61 6.00
CA LEU A 147 16.23 0.08 5.98
C LEU A 147 16.40 1.01 7.19
N VAL A 148 15.36 1.79 7.51
CA VAL A 148 15.37 2.69 8.68
C VAL A 148 15.56 1.89 9.98
N ARG A 149 14.83 0.79 10.15
CA ARG A 149 14.97 -0.07 11.34
C ARG A 149 16.36 -0.69 11.43
N ARG A 150 16.92 -1.11 10.31
CA ARG A 150 18.27 -1.67 10.27
C ARG A 150 19.33 -0.65 10.65
N GLN A 151 19.22 0.58 10.14
CA GLN A 151 20.13 1.68 10.54
C GLN A 151 20.05 1.96 12.04
N GLN A 152 18.84 1.99 12.61
CA GLN A 152 18.65 2.18 14.05
C GLN A 152 19.32 1.08 14.87
N LEU A 153 19.23 -0.18 14.45
CA LEU A 153 19.92 -1.28 15.14
C LEU A 153 21.45 -1.13 15.10
N VAL A 154 22.01 -0.79 13.94
CA VAL A 154 23.46 -0.58 13.80
C VAL A 154 23.96 0.58 14.68
N LEU A 155 23.17 1.65 14.79
CA LEU A 155 23.51 2.77 15.69
C LEU A 155 23.53 2.32 17.15
N ILE A 156 22.51 1.59 17.60
CA ILE A 156 22.45 1.08 18.98
C ILE A 156 23.61 0.12 19.28
N GLU A 157 23.94 -0.78 18.35
CA GLU A 157 25.09 -1.69 18.50
C GLU A 157 26.42 -0.90 18.60
N ASN A 158 26.61 0.14 17.79
CA ASN A 158 27.80 0.99 17.85
C ASN A 158 27.90 1.76 19.17
N GLU A 159 26.79 2.30 19.69
CA GLU A 159 26.75 2.98 20.99
C GLU A 159 27.12 2.01 22.14
N GLN A 160 26.62 0.78 22.09
CA GLN A 160 26.94 -0.24 23.08
C GLN A 160 28.43 -0.61 23.05
N LEU A 161 29.01 -0.80 21.86
CA LEU A 161 30.44 -1.09 21.71
C LEU A 161 31.32 0.06 22.22
N GLN A 162 30.92 1.31 21.96
CA GLN A 162 31.64 2.47 22.49
C GLN A 162 31.58 2.53 24.03
N ALA A 163 30.40 2.28 24.60
CA ALA A 163 30.24 2.25 26.06
C ALA A 163 31.07 1.14 26.73
N GLU A 164 31.14 -0.05 26.10
CA GLU A 164 31.99 -1.14 26.57
C GLU A 164 33.48 -0.79 26.50
N ASN A 165 33.93 -0.16 25.40
CA ASN A 165 35.31 0.26 25.26
C ASN A 165 35.71 1.29 26.32
N ILE A 166 34.86 2.25 26.64
CA ILE A 166 35.12 3.24 27.69
C ILE A 166 35.16 2.57 29.07
N ARG A 167 34.34 1.56 29.30
CA ARG A 167 34.31 0.84 30.58
C ARG A 167 35.55 -0.04 30.81
N ASN A 168 36.18 -0.49 29.73
CA ASN A 168 37.35 -1.39 29.76
C ASN A 168 38.68 -0.64 29.73
N GLN A 169 38.68 0.69 29.65
CA GLN A 169 39.81 1.59 29.84
C GLN A 169 39.90 2.04 31.29
#